data_a90d0ffe15f21ceb9f263bf00c591023
#
_entry.id   a90d0ffe15f21ceb9f263bf00c591023
#
_cell.length_a   1.000
_cell.length_b   1.000
_cell.length_c   1.000
_cell.angle_alpha   90.00
_cell.angle_beta   90.00
_cell.angle_gamma   90.00
#
_symmetry.space_group_name_H-M   'P 1'
#
loop_
_entity.id
_entity.type
_entity.pdbx_description
1 polymer ?
#
loop_
_entity_poly.entity_id
_entity_poly.type
_entity_poly.pdbx_seq_one_letter_code
_entity_poly.pdbx_strand_id
1 'polypeptide(L)'
;MNNFSFDLKNILTENYCRKNFIAPHREEGDLVVFYSLHINDEILKYNLREKLGREISFEEASIEKINLILDEIYNSNGRDYLLEDINDKYEDLIILEDEDKEDSPAVRALDYILRESIAKNASDIHIEPRHDNIVVRIRIDGALNKLIELPKKIYPHLITRIKILSQLDISEKRLPQDGRFSFDFKGDKIDIRVATTPTGSGEKIVLRILDIQRISYTPEGIGLVGENYDKVMKLISQPSGLILICGPTSSGKTSSLYTLLRKIQNDDINIMTIEDPIEYKIDGINQIEVNPNTGLSFEKGLKAILRMDPDKIMIGEIRNEDTAHIAISSSITGHLVLSTLHTESSPASIGRLIDMGIEPYLISAGLIGVISQRLIRRLCPHCKEKIKNTNPLIRSEYIYRARGCNRCNQGYSGRMAVFEIMIVDSEIREMISRRESVKNIKNLAIEKGMKTLSSEILNLIAGGETTFDEYYKNIHTVGELWFTSTRPLGAGKKLREILRLTT
;
A
#
# COMPACT_ATOMS: atom_id res chain seq x y z
N MET A 1 -26.72 -23.11 7.28
CA MET A 1 -26.66 -23.05 5.82
C MET A 1 -28.07 -22.69 5.37
N ASN A 2 -28.30 -21.43 5.03
CA ASN A 2 -29.63 -20.99 4.60
C ASN A 2 -29.83 -21.38 3.15
N ASN A 3 -30.76 -22.30 2.90
CA ASN A 3 -31.17 -22.67 1.54
C ASN A 3 -32.02 -21.53 0.97
N PHE A 4 -31.37 -20.57 0.33
CA PHE A 4 -32.03 -19.59 -0.53
C PHE A 4 -32.11 -20.16 -1.94
N SER A 5 -33.29 -20.10 -2.56
CA SER A 5 -33.38 -20.44 -3.98
C SER A 5 -32.61 -19.39 -4.79
N PHE A 6 -31.93 -19.82 -5.85
CA PHE A 6 -31.14 -18.96 -6.74
C PHE A 6 -31.98 -17.80 -7.34
N ASP A 7 -33.26 -17.99 -7.47
CA ASP A 7 -34.21 -17.03 -8.09
C ASP A 7 -34.40 -15.74 -7.28
N LEU A 8 -34.32 -15.78 -5.95
CA LEU A 8 -34.51 -14.59 -5.10
C LEU A 8 -33.42 -13.55 -5.30
N LYS A 9 -32.18 -13.98 -5.55
CA LYS A 9 -31.04 -13.08 -5.79
C LYS A 9 -31.16 -12.33 -7.11
N ASN A 10 -31.79 -12.92 -8.09
CA ASN A 10 -32.00 -12.32 -9.42
C ASN A 10 -33.15 -11.30 -9.45
N ILE A 11 -34.07 -11.38 -8.49
CA ILE A 11 -35.26 -10.50 -8.46
C ILE A 11 -35.05 -9.28 -7.57
N LEU A 12 -34.26 -9.43 -6.49
CA LEU A 12 -33.95 -8.36 -5.54
C LEU A 12 -32.48 -7.99 -5.62
N THR A 13 -32.19 -6.76 -6.01
CA THR A 13 -30.81 -6.26 -6.05
C THR A 13 -30.29 -5.99 -4.64
N GLU A 14 -28.96 -6.08 -4.45
CA GLU A 14 -28.29 -5.73 -3.20
C GLU A 14 -28.65 -4.31 -2.73
N ASN A 15 -28.66 -3.34 -3.66
CA ASN A 15 -29.00 -1.95 -3.39
C ASN A 15 -30.46 -1.79 -2.91
N TYR A 16 -31.40 -2.53 -3.51
CA TYR A 16 -32.78 -2.53 -3.05
C TYR A 16 -32.90 -3.05 -1.60
N CYS A 17 -32.20 -4.15 -1.30
CA CYS A 17 -32.20 -4.73 0.03
C CYS A 17 -31.56 -3.81 1.09
N ARG A 18 -30.44 -3.19 0.78
CA ARG A 18 -29.74 -2.24 1.68
C ARG A 18 -30.56 -0.97 1.91
N LYS A 19 -31.13 -0.39 0.85
CA LYS A 19 -31.96 0.84 0.93
C LYS A 19 -33.20 0.64 1.78
N ASN A 20 -33.79 -0.56 1.77
CA ASN A 20 -34.99 -0.88 2.51
C ASN A 20 -34.71 -1.61 3.83
N PHE A 21 -33.43 -1.78 4.20
CA PHE A 21 -33.00 -2.48 5.41
C PHE A 21 -33.63 -3.86 5.57
N ILE A 22 -33.57 -4.68 4.50
CA ILE A 22 -34.07 -6.05 4.46
C ILE A 22 -33.01 -7.02 3.97
N ALA A 23 -33.05 -8.27 4.45
CA ALA A 23 -32.23 -9.37 3.91
C ALA A 23 -33.08 -10.64 3.83
N PRO A 24 -32.97 -11.44 2.76
CA PRO A 24 -33.67 -12.73 2.68
C PRO A 24 -33.24 -13.64 3.84
N HIS A 25 -34.19 -14.33 4.45
CA HIS A 25 -33.93 -15.23 5.56
C HIS A 25 -34.22 -16.68 5.23
N ARG A 26 -35.48 -17.03 4.86
CA ARG A 26 -35.89 -18.39 4.52
C ARG A 26 -37.11 -18.40 3.63
N GLU A 27 -37.36 -19.54 2.96
CA GLU A 27 -38.55 -19.85 2.17
C GLU A 27 -39.31 -21.00 2.82
N GLU A 28 -40.60 -20.86 2.98
CA GLU A 28 -41.50 -21.86 3.55
C GLU A 28 -42.71 -22.01 2.60
N GLY A 29 -42.58 -22.85 1.57
CA GLY A 29 -43.60 -22.99 0.53
C GLY A 29 -43.79 -21.70 -0.26
N ASP A 30 -45.00 -21.09 -0.16
CA ASP A 30 -45.31 -19.81 -0.82
C ASP A 30 -44.93 -18.57 0.00
N LEU A 31 -44.49 -18.77 1.23
CA LEU A 31 -44.08 -17.70 2.13
C LEU A 31 -42.59 -17.45 2.05
N VAL A 32 -42.20 -16.18 1.83
CA VAL A 32 -40.80 -15.72 1.89
C VAL A 32 -40.65 -14.83 3.10
N VAL A 33 -39.72 -15.22 3.96
CA VAL A 33 -39.39 -14.47 5.21
C VAL A 33 -38.13 -13.67 4.98
N PHE A 34 -38.20 -12.37 5.29
CA PHE A 34 -37.05 -11.46 5.28
C PHE A 34 -36.73 -11.01 6.70
N TYR A 35 -35.46 -10.83 7.02
CA TYR A 35 -35.07 -9.97 8.11
C TYR A 35 -35.31 -8.52 7.72
N SER A 36 -35.86 -7.72 8.62
CA SER A 36 -36.11 -6.29 8.43
C SER A 36 -35.85 -5.50 9.70
N LEU A 37 -35.40 -4.26 9.54
CA LEU A 37 -35.36 -3.28 10.63
C LEU A 37 -36.76 -2.77 10.97
N HIS A 38 -37.68 -2.79 10.00
CA HIS A 38 -39.06 -2.24 10.11
C HIS A 38 -40.11 -3.31 9.82
N ILE A 39 -40.42 -4.16 10.81
CA ILE A 39 -41.34 -5.31 10.65
C ILE A 39 -42.78 -4.93 10.28
N ASN A 40 -43.20 -3.70 10.56
CA ASN A 40 -44.55 -3.20 10.32
C ASN A 40 -44.70 -2.38 9.05
N ASP A 41 -43.71 -2.40 8.15
CA ASP A 41 -43.74 -1.67 6.88
C ASP A 41 -44.61 -2.43 5.85
N GLU A 42 -45.93 -2.15 5.90
CA GLU A 42 -46.91 -2.77 5.00
C GLU A 42 -46.73 -2.33 3.53
N ILE A 43 -46.18 -1.15 3.29
CA ILE A 43 -45.89 -0.67 1.91
C ILE A 43 -44.74 -1.51 1.31
N LEU A 44 -43.69 -1.74 2.09
CA LEU A 44 -42.57 -2.57 1.65
C LEU A 44 -42.99 -4.02 1.45
N LYS A 45 -43.85 -4.59 2.34
CA LYS A 45 -44.41 -5.94 2.13
C LYS A 45 -45.21 -6.02 0.85
N TYR A 46 -46.08 -5.06 0.58
CA TYR A 46 -46.87 -5.00 -0.64
C TYR A 46 -45.97 -4.96 -1.90
N ASN A 47 -44.98 -4.08 -1.91
CA ASN A 47 -44.02 -3.95 -3.02
C ASN A 47 -43.22 -5.25 -3.27
N LEU A 48 -42.86 -5.96 -2.20
CA LEU A 48 -42.17 -7.25 -2.30
C LEU A 48 -43.11 -8.36 -2.83
N ARG A 49 -44.40 -8.38 -2.40
CA ARG A 49 -45.38 -9.30 -2.93
C ARG A 49 -45.58 -9.12 -4.43
N GLU A 50 -45.74 -7.88 -4.89
CA GLU A 50 -45.88 -7.56 -6.32
C GLU A 50 -44.64 -8.00 -7.13
N LYS A 51 -43.45 -7.83 -6.59
CA LYS A 51 -42.21 -8.20 -7.27
C LYS A 51 -41.94 -9.72 -7.29
N LEU A 52 -42.29 -10.42 -6.21
CA LEU A 52 -41.94 -11.82 -6.02
C LEU A 52 -43.12 -12.77 -6.37
N GLY A 53 -44.35 -12.26 -6.43
CA GLY A 53 -45.53 -13.06 -6.62
C GLY A 53 -45.82 -14.07 -5.51
N ARG A 54 -45.33 -13.79 -4.27
CA ARG A 54 -45.36 -14.66 -3.10
C ARG A 54 -45.79 -13.92 -1.84
N GLU A 55 -46.23 -14.64 -0.83
CA GLU A 55 -46.51 -14.07 0.48
C GLU A 55 -45.21 -13.66 1.20
N ILE A 56 -45.23 -12.50 1.88
CA ILE A 56 -44.07 -11.93 2.51
C ILE A 56 -44.30 -11.80 4.02
N SER A 57 -43.29 -12.21 4.80
CA SER A 57 -43.23 -11.96 6.25
C SER A 57 -41.90 -11.33 6.63
N PHE A 58 -41.91 -10.49 7.66
CA PHE A 58 -40.72 -9.89 8.22
C PHE A 58 -40.42 -10.44 9.61
N GLU A 59 -39.13 -10.69 9.88
CA GLU A 59 -38.58 -10.93 11.21
C GLU A 59 -37.62 -9.80 11.58
N GLU A 60 -37.66 -9.35 12.83
CA GLU A 60 -36.83 -8.26 13.30
C GLU A 60 -35.34 -8.65 13.31
N ALA A 61 -34.49 -7.78 12.77
CA ALA A 61 -33.05 -7.93 12.85
C ALA A 61 -32.34 -6.58 12.91
N SER A 62 -31.17 -6.56 13.54
CA SER A 62 -30.32 -5.36 13.57
C SER A 62 -29.71 -5.07 12.19
N ILE A 63 -29.35 -3.80 11.96
CA ILE A 63 -28.68 -3.35 10.73
C ILE A 63 -27.40 -4.18 10.48
N GLU A 64 -26.61 -4.46 11.53
CA GLU A 64 -25.38 -5.24 11.43
C GLU A 64 -25.65 -6.66 10.93
N LYS A 65 -26.72 -7.29 11.46
CA LYS A 65 -27.12 -8.65 11.04
C LYS A 65 -27.59 -8.66 9.58
N ILE A 66 -28.42 -7.69 9.18
CA ILE A 66 -28.90 -7.52 7.82
C ILE A 66 -27.73 -7.35 6.86
N ASN A 67 -26.79 -6.44 7.15
CA ASN A 67 -25.63 -6.20 6.33
C ASN A 67 -24.72 -7.44 6.21
N LEU A 68 -24.50 -8.16 7.29
CA LEU A 68 -23.67 -9.37 7.31
C LEU A 68 -24.28 -10.46 6.42
N ILE A 69 -25.59 -10.64 6.43
CA ILE A 69 -26.30 -11.59 5.57
C ILE A 69 -26.26 -11.14 4.11
N LEU A 70 -26.46 -9.86 3.82
CA LEU A 70 -26.34 -9.34 2.45
C LEU A 70 -24.92 -9.50 1.92
N ASP A 71 -23.90 -9.25 2.73
CA ASP A 71 -22.50 -9.51 2.36
C ASP A 71 -22.26 -11.00 2.05
N GLU A 72 -22.82 -11.93 2.82
CA GLU A 72 -22.75 -13.38 2.53
C GLU A 72 -23.50 -13.76 1.25
N ILE A 73 -24.68 -13.18 1.03
CA ILE A 73 -25.53 -13.51 -0.11
C ILE A 73 -24.95 -12.96 -1.42
N TYR A 74 -24.56 -11.70 -1.44
CA TYR A 74 -24.17 -11.02 -2.68
C TYR A 74 -22.67 -11.10 -2.97
N ASN A 75 -21.78 -11.18 -1.97
CA ASN A 75 -20.34 -11.29 -2.19
C ASN A 75 -19.87 -12.69 -2.64
N SER A 76 -20.61 -13.75 -2.34
CA SER A 76 -20.23 -15.12 -2.75
C SER A 76 -20.34 -15.37 -4.26
N ASN A 77 -21.17 -14.58 -4.99
CA ASN A 77 -21.44 -14.75 -6.42
C ASN A 77 -21.28 -13.46 -7.24
N GLY A 78 -20.83 -12.35 -6.64
CA GLY A 78 -20.75 -11.05 -7.33
C GLY A 78 -19.93 -11.10 -8.63
N ARG A 79 -18.93 -11.98 -8.69
CA ARG A 79 -18.10 -12.16 -9.88
C ARG A 79 -18.88 -12.81 -11.04
N ASP A 80 -19.61 -13.90 -10.75
CA ASP A 80 -20.29 -14.69 -11.79
C ASP A 80 -21.49 -13.93 -12.31
N TYR A 81 -22.27 -13.28 -11.42
CA TYR A 81 -23.36 -12.40 -11.78
C TYR A 81 -22.89 -11.20 -12.64
N LEU A 82 -21.77 -10.55 -12.25
CA LEU A 82 -21.22 -9.45 -13.03
C LEU A 82 -20.82 -9.88 -14.45
N LEU A 83 -20.22 -11.07 -14.59
CA LEU A 83 -19.82 -11.59 -15.90
C LEU A 83 -21.01 -12.00 -16.77
N GLU A 84 -22.07 -12.58 -16.17
CA GLU A 84 -23.32 -12.90 -16.86
C GLU A 84 -24.02 -11.61 -17.32
N ASP A 85 -24.17 -10.63 -16.45
CA ASP A 85 -24.82 -9.35 -16.76
C ASP A 85 -24.07 -8.55 -17.86
N ILE A 86 -22.73 -8.55 -17.83
CA ILE A 86 -21.90 -7.96 -18.88
C ILE A 86 -22.06 -8.71 -20.20
N ASN A 87 -22.27 -10.01 -20.20
CA ASN A 87 -22.43 -10.78 -21.42
C ASN A 87 -23.85 -10.64 -22.01
N ASP A 88 -24.89 -10.74 -21.16
CA ASP A 88 -26.28 -10.77 -21.60
C ASP A 88 -26.84 -9.40 -21.98
N LYS A 89 -26.56 -8.37 -21.21
CA LYS A 89 -27.14 -7.03 -21.46
C LYS A 89 -26.36 -6.19 -22.47
N TYR A 90 -25.15 -6.59 -22.86
CA TYR A 90 -24.35 -5.78 -23.79
C TYR A 90 -24.85 -5.84 -25.24
N GLU A 91 -25.61 -6.88 -25.63
CA GLU A 91 -26.23 -6.97 -26.97
C GLU A 91 -27.41 -6.01 -27.08
N ASP A 92 -28.12 -5.75 -25.97
CA ASP A 92 -29.29 -4.83 -25.95
C ASP A 92 -28.91 -3.37 -25.72
N LEU A 93 -27.72 -3.06 -25.20
CA LEU A 93 -27.30 -1.70 -24.82
C LEU A 93 -26.67 -0.87 -25.95
N ILE A 94 -26.46 -1.45 -27.13
CA ILE A 94 -25.97 -0.70 -28.31
C ILE A 94 -27.01 0.37 -28.79
N ILE A 95 -28.23 0.38 -28.24
CA ILE A 95 -29.35 1.24 -28.71
C ILE A 95 -29.66 2.41 -27.77
N LEU A 96 -29.07 2.50 -26.57
CA LEU A 96 -29.41 3.57 -25.61
C LEU A 96 -28.19 4.42 -25.26
N GLU A 97 -28.14 5.63 -25.79
CA GLU A 97 -27.13 6.71 -25.58
C GLU A 97 -27.16 7.35 -24.18
N ASP A 98 -27.55 6.67 -23.12
CA ASP A 98 -27.54 7.22 -21.75
C ASP A 98 -26.37 6.65 -20.94
N GLU A 99 -25.18 7.22 -21.13
CA GLU A 99 -23.94 6.84 -20.38
C GLU A 99 -23.99 7.19 -18.87
N ASP A 100 -24.94 8.02 -18.43
CA ASP A 100 -25.03 8.54 -17.06
C ASP A 100 -25.98 7.78 -16.13
N LYS A 101 -26.52 6.63 -16.54
CA LYS A 101 -27.35 5.84 -15.63
C LYS A 101 -26.47 5.15 -14.59
N GLU A 102 -26.78 5.38 -13.30
CA GLU A 102 -26.14 4.75 -12.12
C GLU A 102 -26.09 3.21 -12.18
N ASP A 103 -26.73 2.60 -13.15
CA ASP A 103 -26.91 1.14 -13.31
C ASP A 103 -26.25 0.56 -14.57
N SER A 104 -25.30 1.27 -15.20
CA SER A 104 -24.61 0.75 -16.38
C SER A 104 -23.62 -0.38 -16.01
N PRO A 105 -23.38 -1.37 -16.90
CA PRO A 105 -22.42 -2.45 -16.66
C PRO A 105 -21.00 -1.97 -16.29
N ALA A 106 -20.57 -0.85 -16.85
CA ALA A 106 -19.27 -0.26 -16.56
C ALA A 106 -19.20 0.33 -15.13
N VAL A 107 -20.29 0.95 -14.66
CA VAL A 107 -20.40 1.48 -13.30
C VAL A 107 -20.36 0.33 -12.29
N ARG A 108 -21.14 -0.73 -12.53
CA ARG A 108 -21.14 -1.94 -11.67
C ARG A 108 -19.80 -2.66 -11.66
N ALA A 109 -19.13 -2.75 -12.82
CA ALA A 109 -17.80 -3.33 -12.90
C ALA A 109 -16.77 -2.53 -12.09
N LEU A 110 -16.79 -1.20 -12.20
CA LEU A 110 -15.91 -0.34 -11.44
C LEU A 110 -16.19 -0.43 -9.93
N ASP A 111 -17.46 -0.38 -9.52
CA ASP A 111 -17.88 -0.51 -8.13
C ASP A 111 -17.41 -1.85 -7.54
N TYR A 112 -17.63 -2.96 -8.23
CA TYR A 112 -17.13 -4.28 -7.83
C TYR A 112 -15.61 -4.30 -7.68
N ILE A 113 -14.87 -3.78 -8.68
CA ILE A 113 -13.41 -3.74 -8.65
C ILE A 113 -12.92 -2.95 -7.44
N LEU A 114 -13.51 -1.79 -7.16
CA LEU A 114 -13.13 -0.93 -6.04
C LEU A 114 -13.44 -1.61 -4.70
N ARG A 115 -14.68 -2.09 -4.50
CA ARG A 115 -15.11 -2.75 -3.26
C ARG A 115 -14.27 -3.97 -2.93
N GLU A 116 -14.07 -4.87 -3.90
CA GLU A 116 -13.27 -6.07 -3.72
C GLU A 116 -11.79 -5.75 -3.43
N SER A 117 -11.24 -4.75 -4.10
CA SER A 117 -9.86 -4.34 -3.88
C SER A 117 -9.66 -3.75 -2.48
N ILE A 118 -10.58 -2.89 -2.05
CA ILE A 118 -10.57 -2.30 -0.72
C ILE A 118 -10.78 -3.38 0.35
N ALA A 119 -11.76 -4.26 0.19
CA ALA A 119 -12.02 -5.36 1.12
C ALA A 119 -10.81 -6.29 1.29
N LYS A 120 -10.06 -6.53 0.20
CA LYS A 120 -8.82 -7.35 0.20
C LYS A 120 -7.56 -6.59 0.60
N ASN A 121 -7.67 -5.36 1.08
CA ASN A 121 -6.53 -4.51 1.49
C ASN A 121 -5.50 -4.28 0.37
N ALA A 122 -5.97 -4.12 -0.87
CA ALA A 122 -5.08 -3.78 -1.97
C ALA A 122 -4.54 -2.35 -1.85
N SER A 123 -3.28 -2.15 -2.22
CA SER A 123 -2.68 -0.81 -2.33
C SER A 123 -2.89 -0.18 -3.70
N ASP A 124 -2.89 -0.99 -4.75
CA ASP A 124 -3.02 -0.53 -6.13
C ASP A 124 -3.91 -1.50 -6.93
N ILE A 125 -4.70 -0.95 -7.85
CA ILE A 125 -5.49 -1.67 -8.84
C ILE A 125 -4.91 -1.38 -10.20
N HIS A 126 -4.60 -2.41 -10.98
CA HIS A 126 -4.10 -2.30 -12.34
C HIS A 126 -5.17 -2.81 -13.29
N ILE A 127 -5.69 -1.95 -14.17
CA ILE A 127 -6.62 -2.29 -15.24
C ILE A 127 -5.82 -2.32 -16.53
N GLU A 128 -5.62 -3.50 -17.08
CA GLU A 128 -4.69 -3.76 -18.17
C GLU A 128 -5.42 -4.28 -19.40
N PRO A 129 -5.59 -3.43 -20.44
CA PRO A 129 -6.16 -3.88 -21.70
C PRO A 129 -5.20 -4.85 -22.40
N ARG A 130 -5.74 -5.96 -22.89
CA ARG A 130 -5.06 -6.93 -23.74
C ARG A 130 -5.74 -6.99 -25.10
N HIS A 131 -5.28 -7.92 -25.96
CA HIS A 131 -5.86 -8.06 -27.32
C HIS A 131 -7.37 -8.36 -27.24
N ASP A 132 -7.78 -9.37 -26.47
CA ASP A 132 -9.15 -9.89 -26.45
C ASP A 132 -9.94 -9.61 -25.16
N ASN A 133 -9.26 -9.18 -24.09
CA ASN A 133 -9.86 -8.97 -22.78
C ASN A 133 -9.20 -7.81 -22.01
N ILE A 134 -9.74 -7.54 -20.84
CA ILE A 134 -9.14 -6.67 -19.83
C ILE A 134 -8.75 -7.55 -18.63
N VAL A 135 -7.53 -7.43 -18.16
CA VAL A 135 -7.11 -8.09 -16.93
C VAL A 135 -7.01 -7.06 -15.81
N VAL A 136 -7.81 -7.25 -14.77
CA VAL A 136 -7.72 -6.46 -13.55
C VAL A 136 -6.88 -7.22 -12.54
N ARG A 137 -5.77 -6.58 -12.11
CA ARG A 137 -4.89 -7.10 -11.06
C ARG A 137 -4.84 -6.15 -9.90
N ILE A 138 -4.75 -6.68 -8.71
CA ILE A 138 -4.63 -5.91 -7.47
C ILE A 138 -3.31 -6.22 -6.77
N ARG A 139 -2.72 -5.21 -6.15
CA ARG A 139 -1.50 -5.38 -5.37
C ARG A 139 -1.86 -5.52 -3.90
N ILE A 140 -1.62 -6.71 -3.33
CA ILE A 140 -1.82 -7.02 -1.91
C ILE A 140 -0.46 -7.35 -1.32
N ASP A 141 -0.08 -6.67 -0.24
CA ASP A 141 1.21 -6.87 0.44
C ASP A 141 2.43 -6.85 -0.50
N GLY A 142 2.38 -5.96 -1.51
CA GLY A 142 3.44 -5.82 -2.52
C GLY A 142 3.37 -6.81 -3.68
N ALA A 143 2.55 -7.88 -3.61
CA ALA A 143 2.38 -8.88 -4.66
C ALA A 143 1.17 -8.58 -5.56
N LEU A 144 1.34 -8.69 -6.89
CA LEU A 144 0.25 -8.57 -7.84
C LEU A 144 -0.54 -9.88 -7.94
N ASN A 145 -1.85 -9.79 -7.76
CA ASN A 145 -2.79 -10.90 -7.87
C ASN A 145 -3.86 -10.56 -8.91
N LYS A 146 -4.29 -11.53 -9.69
CA LYS A 146 -5.42 -11.36 -10.61
C LYS A 146 -6.71 -11.30 -9.81
N LEU A 147 -7.52 -10.26 -10.03
CA LEU A 147 -8.84 -10.11 -9.45
C LEU A 147 -9.91 -10.68 -10.37
N ILE A 148 -10.01 -10.14 -11.59
CA ILE A 148 -11.03 -10.52 -12.59
C ILE A 148 -10.49 -10.32 -14.00
N GLU A 149 -11.06 -11.03 -14.96
CA GLU A 149 -10.98 -10.74 -16.39
C GLU A 149 -12.32 -10.26 -16.88
N LEU A 150 -12.33 -9.21 -17.70
CA LEU A 150 -13.53 -8.63 -18.27
C LEU A 150 -13.47 -8.68 -19.81
N PRO A 151 -14.60 -8.80 -20.50
CA PRO A 151 -14.65 -8.73 -21.95
C PRO A 151 -14.13 -7.38 -22.47
N LYS A 152 -13.44 -7.38 -23.61
CA LYS A 152 -12.89 -6.16 -24.23
C LYS A 152 -13.95 -5.09 -24.49
N LYS A 153 -15.17 -5.50 -24.79
CA LYS A 153 -16.30 -4.64 -25.13
C LYS A 153 -16.66 -3.61 -24.04
N ILE A 154 -16.43 -3.92 -22.74
CA ILE A 154 -16.71 -2.98 -21.63
C ILE A 154 -15.64 -1.90 -21.47
N TYR A 155 -14.47 -2.10 -22.08
CA TYR A 155 -13.30 -1.26 -21.85
C TYR A 155 -13.50 0.25 -22.12
N PRO A 156 -14.11 0.66 -23.27
CA PRO A 156 -14.31 2.10 -23.55
C PRO A 156 -15.13 2.78 -22.46
N HIS A 157 -16.20 2.16 -22.01
CA HIS A 157 -17.10 2.70 -20.99
C HIS A 157 -16.47 2.72 -19.60
N LEU A 158 -15.70 1.66 -19.26
CA LEU A 158 -14.99 1.59 -17.98
C LEU A 158 -13.93 2.71 -17.86
N ILE A 159 -13.15 2.94 -18.93
CA ILE A 159 -12.14 4.00 -18.92
C ILE A 159 -12.76 5.40 -18.91
N THR A 160 -13.83 5.60 -19.68
CA THR A 160 -14.59 6.86 -19.69
C THR A 160 -15.11 7.18 -18.29
N ARG A 161 -15.73 6.20 -17.61
CA ARG A 161 -16.23 6.40 -16.25
C ARG A 161 -15.11 6.77 -15.27
N ILE A 162 -13.96 6.10 -15.32
CA ILE A 162 -12.80 6.42 -14.47
C ILE A 162 -12.30 7.82 -14.76
N LYS A 163 -12.19 8.23 -16.03
CA LYS A 163 -11.75 9.57 -16.41
C LYS A 163 -12.72 10.66 -15.93
N ILE A 164 -14.03 10.44 -16.06
CA ILE A 164 -15.05 11.37 -15.55
C ILE A 164 -14.89 11.56 -14.04
N LEU A 165 -14.85 10.47 -13.28
CA LEU A 165 -14.71 10.52 -11.82
C LEU A 165 -13.44 11.25 -11.38
N SER A 166 -12.37 11.10 -12.16
CA SER A 166 -11.05 11.66 -11.86
C SER A 166 -10.81 13.05 -12.48
N GLN A 167 -11.80 13.62 -13.16
CA GLN A 167 -11.72 14.91 -13.87
C GLN A 167 -10.62 14.94 -14.94
N LEU A 168 -10.42 13.82 -15.64
CA LEU A 168 -9.46 13.69 -16.74
C LEU A 168 -10.12 13.94 -18.09
N ASP A 169 -9.32 14.30 -19.09
CA ASP A 169 -9.79 14.50 -20.45
C ASP A 169 -10.12 13.14 -21.11
N ILE A 170 -11.40 12.95 -21.43
CA ILE A 170 -11.92 11.71 -22.06
C ILE A 170 -11.43 11.57 -23.50
N SER A 171 -11.25 12.70 -24.19
CA SER A 171 -10.86 12.76 -25.61
C SER A 171 -9.38 12.46 -25.80
N GLU A 172 -8.53 12.81 -24.85
CA GLU A 172 -7.09 12.56 -24.93
C GLU A 172 -6.75 11.10 -24.53
N LYS A 173 -6.22 10.34 -25.48
CA LYS A 173 -5.86 8.91 -25.32
C LYS A 173 -4.39 8.62 -25.62
N ARG A 174 -3.61 9.66 -25.99
CA ARG A 174 -2.23 9.54 -26.47
C ARG A 174 -1.20 9.98 -25.44
N LEU A 175 -1.62 10.75 -24.43
CA LEU A 175 -0.76 11.28 -23.39
C LEU A 175 -1.13 10.67 -22.03
N PRO A 176 -0.14 10.46 -21.14
CA PRO A 176 -0.43 10.12 -19.76
C PRO A 176 -1.24 11.21 -19.06
N GLN A 177 -2.12 10.81 -18.16
CA GLN A 177 -2.91 11.74 -17.34
C GLN A 177 -2.94 11.24 -15.90
N ASP A 178 -2.93 12.19 -14.95
CA ASP A 178 -3.02 11.93 -13.52
C ASP A 178 -4.22 12.69 -12.94
N GLY A 179 -4.98 12.02 -12.08
CA GLY A 179 -6.16 12.58 -11.43
C GLY A 179 -6.45 11.89 -10.10
N ARG A 180 -7.58 12.29 -9.51
CA ARG A 180 -8.03 11.74 -8.23
C ARG A 180 -9.53 11.80 -8.09
N PHE A 181 -10.12 10.86 -7.34
CA PHE A 181 -11.50 10.90 -6.91
C PHE A 181 -11.66 10.24 -5.54
N SER A 182 -12.77 10.52 -4.85
CA SER A 182 -13.10 9.85 -3.59
C SER A 182 -14.18 8.80 -3.83
N PHE A 183 -14.05 7.66 -3.15
CA PHE A 183 -15.00 6.55 -3.20
C PHE A 183 -15.54 6.26 -1.80
N ASP A 184 -16.86 6.11 -1.68
CA ASP A 184 -17.50 5.75 -0.41
C ASP A 184 -17.50 4.23 -0.23
N PHE A 185 -16.85 3.77 0.83
CA PHE A 185 -16.83 2.38 1.22
C PHE A 185 -17.26 2.22 2.67
N LYS A 186 -18.47 1.73 2.90
CA LYS A 186 -19.06 1.49 4.25
C LYS A 186 -19.16 2.77 5.11
N GLY A 187 -19.38 3.92 4.47
CA GLY A 187 -19.48 5.21 5.14
C GLY A 187 -18.16 5.97 5.29
N ASP A 188 -17.04 5.34 4.93
CA ASP A 188 -15.72 5.96 4.90
C ASP A 188 -15.38 6.47 3.50
N LYS A 189 -14.92 7.71 3.39
CA LYS A 189 -14.41 8.27 2.13
C LYS A 189 -12.96 7.86 1.93
N ILE A 190 -12.71 7.08 0.89
CA ILE A 190 -11.38 6.62 0.49
C ILE A 190 -10.94 7.42 -0.72
N ASP A 191 -9.79 8.07 -0.62
CA ASP A 191 -9.21 8.80 -1.75
C ASP A 191 -8.46 7.83 -2.67
N ILE A 192 -8.68 8.02 -3.98
CA ILE A 192 -8.08 7.18 -5.03
C ILE A 192 -7.35 8.08 -6.00
N ARG A 193 -6.04 7.86 -6.16
CA ARG A 193 -5.24 8.49 -7.22
C ARG A 193 -5.28 7.62 -8.47
N VAL A 194 -5.42 8.26 -9.61
CA VAL A 194 -5.55 7.64 -10.92
C VAL A 194 -4.40 8.06 -11.80
N ALA A 195 -3.73 7.11 -12.40
CA ALA A 195 -2.77 7.36 -13.47
C ALA A 195 -3.17 6.56 -14.72
N THR A 196 -3.22 7.22 -15.87
CA THR A 196 -3.48 6.59 -17.16
C THR A 196 -2.26 6.70 -18.06
N THR A 197 -1.99 5.68 -18.86
CA THR A 197 -0.87 5.70 -19.80
C THR A 197 -1.24 4.91 -21.06
N PRO A 198 -1.04 5.48 -22.26
CA PRO A 198 -1.28 4.76 -23.51
C PRO A 198 -0.36 3.55 -23.66
N THR A 199 -0.91 2.44 -24.13
CA THR A 199 -0.18 1.22 -24.48
C THR A 199 -0.65 0.71 -25.84
N GLY A 200 0.06 -0.27 -26.42
CA GLY A 200 -0.33 -0.84 -27.71
C GLY A 200 -1.71 -1.50 -27.78
N SER A 201 -2.32 -1.82 -26.63
CA SER A 201 -3.65 -2.45 -26.56
C SER A 201 -4.76 -1.52 -26.03
N GLY A 202 -4.43 -0.27 -25.73
CA GLY A 202 -5.30 0.74 -25.11
C GLY A 202 -4.61 1.43 -23.93
N GLU A 203 -5.30 2.30 -23.21
CA GLU A 203 -4.75 2.98 -22.04
C GLU A 203 -4.71 2.03 -20.83
N LYS A 204 -3.53 1.81 -20.25
CA LYS A 204 -3.42 1.15 -18.95
C LYS A 204 -3.79 2.15 -17.86
N ILE A 205 -4.57 1.69 -16.88
CA ILE A 205 -4.96 2.49 -15.71
C ILE A 205 -4.38 1.86 -14.45
N VAL A 206 -3.88 2.71 -13.56
CA VAL A 206 -3.50 2.33 -12.20
C VAL A 206 -4.28 3.22 -11.22
N LEU A 207 -5.02 2.57 -10.31
CA LEU A 207 -5.72 3.24 -9.23
C LEU A 207 -4.98 2.93 -7.93
N ARG A 208 -4.42 3.95 -7.28
CA ARG A 208 -3.79 3.83 -5.96
C ARG A 208 -4.81 4.16 -4.88
N ILE A 209 -5.03 3.23 -3.98
CA ILE A 209 -5.97 3.36 -2.86
C ILE A 209 -5.23 4.00 -1.69
N LEU A 210 -5.68 5.20 -1.28
CA LEU A 210 -5.13 5.95 -0.15
C LEU A 210 -6.04 5.75 1.06
N ASP A 211 -5.93 4.59 1.72
CA ASP A 211 -6.72 4.27 2.91
C ASP A 211 -5.96 4.69 4.17
N ILE A 212 -6.28 5.88 4.64
CA ILE A 212 -5.62 6.54 5.78
C ILE A 212 -5.93 5.81 7.10
N GLN A 213 -7.11 5.24 7.24
CA GLN A 213 -7.57 4.66 8.52
C GLN A 213 -6.87 3.34 8.87
N ARG A 214 -6.26 2.68 7.90
CA ARG A 214 -5.63 1.36 8.07
C ARG A 214 -4.19 1.41 8.55
N ILE A 215 -3.53 2.54 8.46
CA ILE A 215 -2.15 2.68 8.92
C ILE A 215 -2.17 3.12 10.38
N SER A 216 -1.72 2.24 11.27
CA SER A 216 -1.46 2.64 12.66
C SER A 216 -0.18 3.47 12.67
N TYR A 217 -0.34 4.79 12.78
CA TYR A 217 0.78 5.73 12.88
C TYR A 217 1.34 5.81 14.30
N THR A 218 1.54 4.65 14.92
CA THR A 218 2.27 4.50 16.17
C THR A 218 3.58 3.78 15.90
N PRO A 219 4.63 4.01 16.67
CA PRO A 219 5.91 3.31 16.50
C PRO A 219 5.74 1.78 16.49
N GLU A 220 4.91 1.24 17.37
CA GLU A 220 4.61 -0.19 17.46
C GLU A 220 3.84 -0.69 16.22
N GLY A 221 2.92 0.14 15.71
CA GLY A 221 2.11 -0.16 14.52
C GLY A 221 2.94 -0.28 13.24
N ILE A 222 4.03 0.49 13.13
CA ILE A 222 5.00 0.35 12.03
C ILE A 222 6.09 -0.70 12.30
N GLY A 223 6.03 -1.41 13.45
CA GLY A 223 7.01 -2.44 13.83
C GLY A 223 8.28 -1.90 14.47
N LEU A 224 8.30 -0.66 14.91
CA LEU A 224 9.42 -0.06 15.63
C LEU A 224 9.28 -0.37 17.13
N VAL A 225 9.96 -1.41 17.59
CA VAL A 225 9.87 -1.93 18.97
C VAL A 225 11.24 -2.22 19.57
N GLY A 226 11.30 -2.36 20.91
CA GLY A 226 12.50 -2.72 21.65
C GLY A 226 13.67 -1.77 21.42
N GLU A 227 14.88 -2.30 21.24
CA GLU A 227 16.09 -1.51 21.05
C GLU A 227 16.03 -0.51 19.87
N ASN A 228 15.34 -0.89 18.80
CA ASN A 228 15.14 -0.01 17.65
C ASN A 228 14.26 1.17 18.00
N TYR A 229 13.22 0.97 18.83
CA TYR A 229 12.39 2.06 19.35
C TYR A 229 13.24 3.02 20.17
N ASP A 230 14.05 2.53 21.13
CA ASP A 230 14.87 3.38 22.00
C ASP A 230 15.88 4.22 21.20
N LYS A 231 16.53 3.61 20.20
CA LYS A 231 17.46 4.30 19.29
C LYS A 231 16.77 5.43 18.53
N VAL A 232 15.59 5.19 17.98
CA VAL A 232 14.86 6.21 17.19
C VAL A 232 14.31 7.31 18.11
N MET A 233 13.76 6.95 19.28
CA MET A 233 13.30 7.96 20.26
C MET A 233 14.45 8.87 20.69
N LYS A 234 15.63 8.33 20.91
CA LYS A 234 16.83 9.12 21.22
C LYS A 234 17.24 10.08 20.09
N LEU A 235 17.06 9.67 18.82
CA LEU A 235 17.34 10.52 17.67
C LEU A 235 16.33 11.67 17.56
N ILE A 236 15.04 11.40 17.63
CA ILE A 236 14.00 12.42 17.47
C ILE A 236 13.84 13.36 18.65
N SER A 237 14.41 13.01 19.81
CA SER A 237 14.47 13.88 20.98
C SER A 237 15.61 14.91 20.93
N GLN A 238 16.49 14.81 19.92
CA GLN A 238 17.56 15.81 19.77
C GLN A 238 16.99 17.19 19.42
N PRO A 239 17.57 18.27 19.92
CA PRO A 239 17.12 19.62 19.58
C PRO A 239 17.34 19.93 18.10
N SER A 240 18.43 19.47 17.52
CA SER A 240 18.82 19.72 16.13
C SER A 240 19.55 18.51 15.54
N GLY A 241 19.66 18.49 14.21
CA GLY A 241 20.36 17.45 13.47
C GLY A 241 19.52 16.92 12.30
N LEU A 242 20.17 16.24 11.38
CA LEU A 242 19.52 15.58 10.24
C LEU A 242 19.33 14.09 10.53
N ILE A 243 18.10 13.62 10.41
CA ILE A 243 17.74 12.20 10.45
C ILE A 243 17.25 11.81 9.06
N LEU A 244 17.86 10.78 8.49
CA LEU A 244 17.48 10.26 7.19
C LEU A 244 16.78 8.91 7.31
N ILE A 245 15.64 8.75 6.63
CA ILE A 245 15.02 7.44 6.43
C ILE A 245 15.28 7.01 4.99
N CYS A 246 15.95 5.88 4.80
CA CYS A 246 16.33 5.41 3.50
C CYS A 246 15.73 4.04 3.14
N GLY A 247 15.64 3.78 1.85
CA GLY A 247 15.10 2.54 1.31
C GLY A 247 14.48 2.73 -0.08
N PRO A 248 14.14 1.64 -0.77
CA PRO A 248 13.51 1.70 -2.09
C PRO A 248 12.09 2.30 -2.02
N THR A 249 11.50 2.50 -3.18
CA THR A 249 10.08 2.86 -3.29
C THR A 249 9.21 1.79 -2.59
N SER A 250 8.14 2.23 -1.93
CA SER A 250 7.21 1.35 -1.19
C SER A 250 7.83 0.60 0.00
N SER A 251 8.97 1.07 0.55
CA SER A 251 9.53 0.52 1.80
C SER A 251 8.88 1.06 3.08
N GLY A 252 7.91 1.97 2.97
CA GLY A 252 7.18 2.54 4.12
C GLY A 252 7.82 3.79 4.73
N LYS A 253 8.75 4.47 4.02
CA LYS A 253 9.46 5.67 4.53
C LYS A 253 8.50 6.78 4.98
N THR A 254 7.52 7.12 4.15
CA THR A 254 6.53 8.17 4.46
C THR A 254 5.72 7.83 5.70
N SER A 255 5.27 6.57 5.83
CA SER A 255 4.55 6.12 7.02
C SER A 255 5.39 6.24 8.29
N SER A 256 6.69 5.92 8.20
CA SER A 256 7.62 6.09 9.32
C SER A 256 7.86 7.56 9.64
N LEU A 257 8.10 8.41 8.64
CA LEU A 257 8.23 9.86 8.85
C LEU A 257 7.01 10.43 9.57
N TYR A 258 5.80 10.13 9.08
CA TYR A 258 4.56 10.62 9.67
C TYR A 258 4.33 10.08 11.08
N THR A 259 4.71 8.83 11.34
CA THR A 259 4.70 8.27 12.70
C THR A 259 5.62 9.04 13.63
N LEU A 260 6.84 9.37 13.18
CA LEU A 260 7.79 10.13 13.98
C LEU A 260 7.32 11.58 14.20
N LEU A 261 6.75 12.22 13.17
CA LEU A 261 6.18 13.58 13.30
C LEU A 261 5.06 13.61 14.34
N ARG A 262 4.11 12.67 14.29
CA ARG A 262 3.05 12.55 15.30
C ARG A 262 3.59 12.28 16.70
N LYS A 263 4.70 11.56 16.81
CA LYS A 263 5.32 11.26 18.11
C LYS A 263 5.98 12.46 18.75
N ILE A 264 6.57 13.38 17.96
CA ILE A 264 7.23 14.59 18.44
C ILE A 264 6.30 15.80 18.51
N GLN A 265 5.14 15.74 17.89
CA GLN A 265 4.17 16.82 17.86
C GLN A 265 3.62 17.11 19.25
N ASN A 266 3.59 18.38 19.61
CA ASN A 266 2.92 18.96 20.78
C ASN A 266 2.61 20.44 20.48
N ASP A 267 1.86 21.10 21.37
CA ASP A 267 1.40 22.48 21.18
C ASP A 267 2.53 23.53 21.25
N ASP A 268 3.70 23.17 21.79
CA ASP A 268 4.84 24.07 21.98
C ASP A 268 5.85 24.01 20.81
N ILE A 269 5.58 23.18 19.78
CA ILE A 269 6.53 22.93 18.69
C ILE A 269 5.89 23.25 17.34
N ASN A 270 6.52 24.17 16.58
CA ASN A 270 6.14 24.43 15.19
C ASN A 270 6.80 23.41 14.25
N ILE A 271 5.96 22.49 13.71
CA ILE A 271 6.39 21.50 12.74
C ILE A 271 5.94 21.92 11.35
N MET A 272 6.87 22.00 10.41
CA MET A 272 6.59 22.31 9.01
C MET A 272 7.10 21.22 8.09
N THR A 273 6.33 20.91 7.05
CA THR A 273 6.74 19.93 6.03
C THR A 273 6.72 20.50 4.63
N ILE A 274 7.52 19.91 3.73
CA ILE A 274 7.41 20.08 2.29
C ILE A 274 7.43 18.74 1.59
N GLU A 275 6.42 18.48 0.73
CA GLU A 275 6.10 17.17 0.21
C GLU A 275 5.70 17.21 -1.28
N ASP A 276 5.88 16.09 -1.99
CA ASP A 276 5.54 15.95 -3.41
C ASP A 276 4.94 14.56 -3.71
N PRO A 277 3.62 14.42 -3.59
CA PRO A 277 2.64 15.30 -2.93
C PRO A 277 2.44 14.95 -1.44
N ILE A 278 1.59 15.72 -0.75
CA ILE A 278 1.10 15.35 0.60
C ILE A 278 0.27 14.06 0.48
N GLU A 279 0.65 13.01 1.23
CA GLU A 279 -0.08 11.73 1.20
C GLU A 279 -1.39 11.82 1.99
N TYR A 280 -1.39 12.43 3.16
CA TYR A 280 -2.57 12.80 3.94
C TYR A 280 -2.26 13.95 4.90
N LYS A 281 -3.30 14.67 5.31
CA LYS A 281 -3.19 15.78 6.24
C LYS A 281 -3.01 15.29 7.67
N ILE A 282 -2.11 15.93 8.40
CA ILE A 282 -1.88 15.70 9.82
C ILE A 282 -2.31 16.97 10.55
N ASP A 283 -3.32 16.87 11.42
CA ASP A 283 -3.77 18.00 12.22
C ASP A 283 -2.64 18.53 13.11
N GLY A 284 -2.50 19.85 13.16
CA GLY A 284 -1.44 20.53 13.95
C GLY A 284 -0.06 20.55 13.29
N ILE A 285 0.08 20.11 12.03
CA ILE A 285 1.32 20.22 11.24
C ILE A 285 1.07 21.07 9.99
N ASN A 286 1.96 22.02 9.73
CA ASN A 286 1.92 22.90 8.57
C ASN A 286 2.56 22.20 7.37
N GLN A 287 1.75 21.60 6.50
CA GLN A 287 2.20 20.82 5.34
C GLN A 287 2.14 21.68 4.07
N ILE A 288 3.25 21.79 3.34
CA ILE A 288 3.39 22.49 2.06
C ILE A 288 3.51 21.44 0.94
N GLU A 289 2.65 21.51 -0.07
CA GLU A 289 2.75 20.67 -1.25
C GLU A 289 3.50 21.38 -2.37
N VAL A 290 4.49 20.70 -2.94
CA VAL A 290 5.20 21.18 -4.15
C VAL A 290 4.21 21.35 -5.30
N ASN A 291 4.30 22.48 -6.00
CA ASN A 291 3.44 22.77 -7.13
C ASN A 291 4.25 23.33 -8.30
N PRO A 292 4.62 22.50 -9.27
CA PRO A 292 5.38 22.95 -10.43
C PRO A 292 4.69 24.02 -11.26
N ASN A 293 3.34 23.99 -11.33
CA ASN A 293 2.56 24.96 -12.11
C ASN A 293 2.66 26.39 -11.58
N THR A 294 2.81 26.55 -10.25
CA THR A 294 3.05 27.86 -9.61
C THR A 294 4.52 28.15 -9.43
N GLY A 295 5.41 27.22 -9.79
CA GLY A 295 6.85 27.32 -9.61
C GLY A 295 7.31 27.12 -8.15
N LEU A 296 6.47 26.51 -7.28
CA LEU A 296 6.83 26.13 -5.91
C LEU A 296 7.56 24.78 -5.92
N SER A 297 8.89 24.84 -5.86
CA SER A 297 9.78 23.67 -5.77
C SER A 297 10.14 23.34 -4.32
N PHE A 298 10.74 22.17 -4.09
CA PHE A 298 11.31 21.79 -2.77
C PHE A 298 12.24 22.90 -2.24
N GLU A 299 13.15 23.41 -3.05
CA GLU A 299 14.11 24.45 -2.67
C GLU A 299 13.42 25.74 -2.23
N LYS A 300 12.47 26.23 -3.04
CA LYS A 300 11.74 27.48 -2.71
C LYS A 300 10.88 27.33 -1.46
N GLY A 301 10.18 26.20 -1.33
CA GLY A 301 9.36 25.91 -0.16
C GLY A 301 10.21 25.79 1.10
N LEU A 302 11.35 25.09 1.03
CA LEU A 302 12.25 24.96 2.17
C LEU A 302 12.86 26.29 2.61
N LYS A 303 13.28 27.13 1.65
CA LYS A 303 13.70 28.52 1.94
C LYS A 303 12.59 29.38 2.56
N ALA A 304 11.34 29.12 2.23
CA ALA A 304 10.21 29.78 2.87
C ALA A 304 9.97 29.27 4.30
N ILE A 305 10.02 27.97 4.51
CA ILE A 305 9.87 27.33 5.83
C ILE A 305 10.86 27.94 6.84
N LEU A 306 12.13 28.11 6.47
CA LEU A 306 13.17 28.69 7.33
C LEU A 306 12.91 30.12 7.81
N ARG A 307 11.91 30.83 7.25
CA ARG A 307 11.47 32.17 7.68
C ARG A 307 10.16 32.15 8.46
N MET A 308 9.65 30.96 8.77
CA MET A 308 8.37 30.76 9.47
C MET A 308 8.56 30.23 10.89
N ASP A 309 9.73 30.46 11.48
CA ASP A 309 10.09 30.04 12.84
C ASP A 309 9.80 28.54 13.10
N PRO A 310 10.36 27.62 12.29
CA PRO A 310 10.14 26.19 12.49
C PRO A 310 11.06 25.62 13.55
N ASP A 311 10.55 24.77 14.44
CA ASP A 311 11.40 23.96 15.34
C ASP A 311 11.83 22.65 14.66
N LYS A 312 10.92 22.04 13.94
CA LYS A 312 11.13 20.75 13.26
C LYS A 312 10.70 20.87 11.80
N ILE A 313 11.52 20.33 10.92
CA ILE A 313 11.30 20.40 9.48
C ILE A 313 11.27 18.97 8.92
N MET A 314 10.27 18.65 8.12
CA MET A 314 10.26 17.42 7.34
C MET A 314 10.33 17.76 5.85
N ILE A 315 11.26 17.13 5.15
CA ILE A 315 11.42 17.21 3.70
C ILE A 315 11.06 15.84 3.14
N GLY A 316 10.03 15.77 2.30
CA GLY A 316 9.52 14.50 1.76
C GLY A 316 10.65 13.64 1.21
N GLU A 317 11.52 14.20 0.40
CA GLU A 317 12.73 13.53 -0.09
C GLU A 317 13.82 14.51 -0.53
N ILE A 318 15.08 14.05 -0.48
CA ILE A 318 16.24 14.77 -1.02
C ILE A 318 16.61 14.13 -2.37
N ARG A 319 16.41 14.89 -3.47
CA ARG A 319 16.68 14.44 -4.84
C ARG A 319 17.95 15.02 -5.45
N ASN A 320 18.33 16.23 -5.02
CA ASN A 320 19.41 17.02 -5.61
C ASN A 320 20.29 17.71 -4.56
N GLU A 321 21.41 18.29 -5.01
CA GLU A 321 22.39 18.99 -4.20
C GLU A 321 21.79 20.16 -3.42
N ASP A 322 20.98 21.03 -4.07
CA ASP A 322 20.40 22.22 -3.44
C ASP A 322 19.54 21.86 -2.23
N THR A 323 18.65 20.88 -2.37
CA THR A 323 17.79 20.41 -1.26
C THR A 323 18.63 19.77 -0.16
N ALA A 324 19.65 18.98 -0.50
CA ALA A 324 20.55 18.35 0.47
C ALA A 324 21.34 19.39 1.25
N HIS A 325 21.86 20.41 0.58
CA HIS A 325 22.62 21.50 1.19
C HIS A 325 21.77 22.30 2.19
N ILE A 326 20.53 22.67 1.79
CA ILE A 326 19.62 23.40 2.67
C ILE A 326 19.23 22.54 3.88
N ALA A 327 18.94 21.24 3.68
CA ALA A 327 18.59 20.32 4.76
C ALA A 327 19.69 20.19 5.81
N ILE A 328 20.93 20.00 5.36
CA ILE A 328 22.09 19.89 6.25
C ILE A 328 22.39 21.22 6.94
N SER A 329 22.38 22.33 6.20
CA SER A 329 22.62 23.65 6.79
C SER A 329 21.57 23.98 7.86
N SER A 330 20.31 23.69 7.63
CA SER A 330 19.24 23.88 8.61
C SER A 330 19.45 23.03 9.86
N SER A 331 19.95 21.81 9.70
CA SER A 331 20.24 20.91 10.84
C SER A 331 21.40 21.39 11.68
N ILE A 332 22.39 22.07 11.09
CA ILE A 332 23.53 22.66 11.77
C ILE A 332 23.10 23.94 12.48
N THR A 333 22.17 24.71 11.92
CA THR A 333 21.72 26.00 12.48
C THR A 333 20.63 25.89 13.54
N GLY A 334 20.33 24.70 14.04
CA GLY A 334 19.49 24.51 15.22
C GLY A 334 18.17 23.78 15.00
N HIS A 335 17.85 23.35 13.78
CA HIS A 335 16.58 22.64 13.49
C HIS A 335 16.77 21.12 13.50
N LEU A 336 15.77 20.39 13.99
CA LEU A 336 15.68 18.95 13.73
C LEU A 336 15.05 18.73 12.36
N VAL A 337 15.80 18.15 11.43
CA VAL A 337 15.37 17.91 10.05
C VAL A 337 15.19 16.41 9.83
N LEU A 338 14.03 16.00 9.36
CA LEU A 338 13.72 14.64 8.93
C LEU A 338 13.56 14.60 7.41
N SER A 339 14.18 13.63 6.75
CA SER A 339 14.00 13.49 5.29
C SER A 339 14.18 12.04 4.82
N THR A 340 13.93 11.81 3.52
CA THR A 340 14.16 10.49 2.92
C THR A 340 15.22 10.53 1.82
N LEU A 341 15.88 9.38 1.66
CA LEU A 341 16.78 9.08 0.55
C LEU A 341 16.46 7.70 -0.06
N HIS A 342 16.79 7.54 -1.34
CA HIS A 342 16.72 6.26 -2.02
C HIS A 342 18.09 5.58 -2.03
N THR A 343 18.46 4.95 -0.91
CA THR A 343 19.70 4.16 -0.76
C THR A 343 19.40 2.77 -0.20
N GLU A 344 20.32 1.84 -0.40
CA GLU A 344 20.11 0.43 -0.04
C GLU A 344 20.37 0.14 1.44
N SER A 345 21.24 0.90 2.09
CA SER A 345 21.63 0.74 3.50
C SER A 345 21.88 2.09 4.16
N SER A 346 21.93 2.11 5.48
CA SER A 346 22.18 3.34 6.24
C SER A 346 23.55 3.95 5.94
N PRO A 347 24.67 3.20 5.89
CA PRO A 347 25.96 3.78 5.53
C PRO A 347 26.04 4.28 4.08
N ALA A 348 25.31 3.66 3.15
CA ALA A 348 25.26 4.08 1.75
C ALA A 348 24.67 5.50 1.57
N SER A 349 23.87 5.97 2.53
CA SER A 349 23.32 7.33 2.49
C SER A 349 24.40 8.40 2.61
N ILE A 350 25.48 8.11 3.32
CA ILE A 350 26.64 9.03 3.41
C ILE A 350 27.31 9.17 2.04
N GLY A 351 27.59 8.04 1.38
CA GLY A 351 28.14 8.05 0.02
C GLY A 351 27.26 8.83 -0.95
N ARG A 352 25.94 8.62 -0.86
CA ARG A 352 24.96 9.31 -1.73
C ARG A 352 24.96 10.82 -1.53
N LEU A 353 25.08 11.31 -0.29
CA LEU A 353 25.21 12.76 -0.01
C LEU A 353 26.51 13.33 -0.59
N ILE A 354 27.63 12.59 -0.47
CA ILE A 354 28.91 12.98 -1.08
C ILE A 354 28.80 13.03 -2.60
N ASP A 355 28.17 12.02 -3.22
CA ASP A 355 27.94 11.97 -4.67
C ASP A 355 27.02 13.11 -5.17
N MET A 356 26.15 13.63 -4.31
CA MET A 356 25.33 14.80 -4.57
C MET A 356 26.09 16.12 -4.45
N GLY A 357 27.39 16.12 -4.12
CA GLY A 357 28.21 17.32 -3.99
C GLY A 357 28.32 17.88 -2.56
N ILE A 358 27.75 17.20 -1.57
CA ILE A 358 27.82 17.70 -0.18
C ILE A 358 29.18 17.40 0.43
N GLU A 359 29.82 18.46 0.97
CA GLU A 359 31.10 18.31 1.61
C GLU A 359 31.05 17.44 2.89
N PRO A 360 31.98 16.50 3.09
CA PRO A 360 31.96 15.55 4.20
C PRO A 360 31.94 16.23 5.59
N TYR A 361 32.56 17.40 5.75
CA TYR A 361 32.53 18.12 7.03
C TYR A 361 31.11 18.62 7.38
N LEU A 362 30.29 19.00 6.36
CA LEU A 362 28.88 19.37 6.57
C LEU A 362 28.04 18.16 6.95
N ILE A 363 28.25 17.04 6.27
CA ILE A 363 27.55 15.79 6.60
C ILE A 363 27.88 15.38 8.05
N SER A 364 29.16 15.41 8.43
CA SER A 364 29.58 15.03 9.77
C SER A 364 29.04 15.96 10.86
N ALA A 365 28.85 17.23 10.54
CA ALA A 365 28.32 18.22 11.49
C ALA A 365 26.79 18.08 11.65
N GLY A 366 26.05 17.87 10.55
CA GLY A 366 24.60 17.89 10.56
C GLY A 366 23.94 16.53 10.76
N LEU A 367 24.48 15.43 10.21
CA LEU A 367 23.87 14.10 10.25
C LEU A 367 24.01 13.47 11.64
N ILE A 368 22.87 13.08 12.26
CA ILE A 368 22.85 12.44 13.58
C ILE A 368 22.40 10.98 13.53
N GLY A 369 21.67 10.57 12.49
CA GLY A 369 21.24 9.20 12.33
C GLY A 369 20.69 8.89 10.96
N VAL A 370 20.81 7.61 10.58
CA VAL A 370 20.22 7.09 9.34
C VAL A 370 19.47 5.79 9.65
N ILE A 371 18.24 5.69 9.17
CA ILE A 371 17.33 4.58 9.36
C ILE A 371 17.05 3.96 8.00
N SER A 372 17.65 2.81 7.69
CA SER A 372 17.29 2.06 6.49
C SER A 372 16.12 1.13 6.77
N GLN A 373 15.15 1.09 5.85
CA GLN A 373 13.89 0.40 6.04
C GLN A 373 13.51 -0.47 4.84
N ARG A 374 12.97 -1.65 5.13
CA ARG A 374 12.30 -2.55 4.17
C ARG A 374 10.95 -2.99 4.72
N LEU A 375 10.00 -3.25 3.83
CA LEU A 375 8.76 -3.96 4.16
C LEU A 375 8.86 -5.39 3.63
N ILE A 376 8.72 -6.36 4.54
CA ILE A 376 8.68 -7.79 4.22
C ILE A 376 7.31 -8.36 4.55
N ARG A 377 6.88 -9.39 3.84
CA ARG A 377 5.60 -10.06 4.10
C ARG A 377 5.71 -10.93 5.35
N ARG A 378 4.67 -10.88 6.17
CA ARG A 378 4.55 -11.71 7.36
C ARG A 378 3.89 -13.04 7.03
N LEU A 379 4.43 -14.14 7.54
CA LEU A 379 3.82 -15.46 7.41
C LEU A 379 2.44 -15.49 8.07
N CYS A 380 1.49 -16.11 7.38
CA CYS A 380 0.15 -16.30 7.92
C CYS A 380 0.20 -17.22 9.15
N PRO A 381 -0.29 -16.78 10.32
CA PRO A 381 -0.24 -17.57 11.54
C PRO A 381 -1.09 -18.85 11.46
N HIS A 382 -2.12 -18.87 10.59
CA HIS A 382 -3.06 -19.99 10.47
C HIS A 382 -2.55 -21.13 9.59
N CYS A 383 -1.62 -20.86 8.66
CA CYS A 383 -1.22 -21.89 7.69
C CYS A 383 0.30 -22.01 7.48
N LYS A 384 1.12 -21.28 8.25
CA LYS A 384 2.57 -21.46 8.19
C LYS A 384 2.95 -22.87 8.60
N GLU A 385 3.84 -23.50 7.87
CA GLU A 385 4.25 -24.88 8.08
C GLU A 385 5.69 -24.94 8.62
N LYS A 386 5.87 -25.64 9.74
CA LYS A 386 7.19 -25.85 10.37
C LYS A 386 7.97 -26.87 9.58
N ILE A 387 9.19 -26.54 9.18
CA ILE A 387 10.09 -27.39 8.43
C ILE A 387 11.47 -27.43 9.09
N LYS A 388 12.22 -28.52 8.90
CA LYS A 388 13.60 -28.62 9.38
C LYS A 388 14.48 -27.62 8.64
N ASN A 389 15.27 -26.87 9.40
CA ASN A 389 16.21 -25.92 8.82
C ASN A 389 17.42 -26.67 8.24
N THR A 390 17.72 -26.35 6.98
CA THR A 390 18.93 -26.84 6.29
C THR A 390 19.89 -25.70 5.92
N ASN A 391 19.52 -24.44 6.26
CA ASN A 391 20.32 -23.29 5.90
C ASN A 391 21.28 -22.90 7.06
N PRO A 392 22.60 -22.89 6.84
CA PRO A 392 23.59 -22.62 7.88
C PRO A 392 23.59 -21.17 8.38
N LEU A 393 22.95 -20.24 7.66
CA LEU A 393 22.85 -18.83 8.04
C LEU A 393 21.94 -18.61 9.26
N ILE A 394 21.10 -19.59 9.62
CA ILE A 394 20.16 -19.49 10.74
C ILE A 394 20.50 -20.50 11.81
N ARG A 395 20.68 -20.02 13.04
CA ARG A 395 20.91 -20.83 14.24
C ARG A 395 19.59 -21.32 14.87
N SER A 396 18.72 -21.93 14.08
CA SER A 396 17.48 -22.55 14.57
C SER A 396 17.33 -23.91 13.93
N GLU A 397 16.86 -24.90 14.68
CA GLU A 397 16.59 -26.24 14.18
C GLU A 397 15.44 -26.27 13.17
N TYR A 398 14.50 -25.36 13.32
CA TYR A 398 13.30 -25.25 12.48
C TYR A 398 13.13 -23.84 11.95
N ILE A 399 12.55 -23.76 10.76
CA ILE A 399 12.05 -22.54 10.11
C ILE A 399 10.63 -22.79 9.62
N TYR A 400 10.01 -21.77 9.03
CA TYR A 400 8.63 -21.89 8.54
C TYR A 400 8.55 -21.55 7.06
N ARG A 401 7.63 -22.21 6.35
CA ARG A 401 7.30 -21.89 4.97
C ARG A 401 5.85 -21.45 4.82
N ALA A 402 5.57 -20.67 3.77
CA ALA A 402 4.25 -20.26 3.36
C ALA A 402 3.51 -21.43 2.69
N ARG A 403 2.32 -21.79 3.20
CA ARG A 403 1.48 -22.83 2.60
C ARG A 403 0.34 -22.24 1.78
N GLY A 404 -0.39 -21.28 2.34
CA GLY A 404 -1.61 -20.70 1.78
C GLY A 404 -2.89 -21.28 2.37
N CYS A 405 -3.87 -20.41 2.63
CA CYS A 405 -5.22 -20.76 3.07
C CYS A 405 -6.21 -19.65 2.65
N ASN A 406 -7.50 -19.86 2.89
CA ASN A 406 -8.57 -18.90 2.57
C ASN A 406 -8.53 -17.58 3.37
N ARG A 407 -7.67 -17.48 4.40
CA ARG A 407 -7.51 -16.29 5.25
C ARG A 407 -6.28 -15.46 4.91
N CYS A 408 -5.55 -15.80 3.86
CA CYS A 408 -4.27 -15.16 3.56
C CYS A 408 -3.99 -15.08 2.06
N ASN A 409 -3.00 -14.29 1.67
CA ASN A 409 -2.53 -14.22 0.30
C ASN A 409 -1.28 -15.09 0.14
N GLN A 410 -1.44 -16.27 -0.49
CA GLN A 410 -0.34 -17.21 -0.79
C GLN A 410 0.54 -17.58 0.43
N GLY A 411 -0.07 -17.69 1.62
CA GLY A 411 0.64 -18.02 2.86
C GLY A 411 1.19 -16.83 3.64
N TYR A 412 0.90 -15.61 3.21
CA TYR A 412 1.28 -14.38 3.89
C TYR A 412 0.06 -13.55 4.28
N SER A 413 0.16 -12.83 5.40
CA SER A 413 -0.89 -11.96 5.91
C SER A 413 -0.28 -10.69 6.49
N GLY A 414 -0.39 -9.59 5.75
CA GLY A 414 0.20 -8.30 6.10
C GLY A 414 1.71 -8.23 5.90
N ARG A 415 2.26 -7.07 6.25
CA ARG A 415 3.69 -6.74 6.14
C ARG A 415 4.21 -6.26 7.48
N MET A 416 5.52 -6.37 7.67
CA MET A 416 6.25 -5.79 8.80
C MET A 416 7.43 -4.99 8.29
N ALA A 417 7.76 -3.91 8.97
CA ALA A 417 8.96 -3.16 8.66
C ALA A 417 10.17 -3.80 9.35
N VAL A 418 11.30 -3.77 8.66
CA VAL A 418 12.61 -4.15 9.17
C VAL A 418 13.51 -2.93 9.09
N PHE A 419 14.26 -2.69 10.15
CA PHE A 419 15.06 -1.49 10.30
C PHE A 419 16.55 -1.80 10.48
N GLU A 420 17.40 -1.00 9.85
CA GLU A 420 18.84 -0.89 10.11
C GLU A 420 19.09 0.55 10.56
N ILE A 421 19.46 0.74 11.82
CA ILE A 421 19.58 2.06 12.43
C ILE A 421 21.04 2.35 12.75
N MET A 422 21.60 3.33 12.06
CA MET A 422 22.95 3.83 12.29
C MET A 422 22.89 5.15 13.06
N ILE A 423 23.43 5.17 14.26
CA ILE A 423 23.66 6.39 15.02
C ILE A 423 24.99 6.99 14.58
N VAL A 424 25.02 8.27 14.25
CA VAL A 424 26.22 8.98 13.85
C VAL A 424 26.86 9.64 15.08
N ASP A 425 27.67 8.85 15.77
CA ASP A 425 28.45 9.32 16.94
C ASP A 425 29.77 10.00 16.52
N SER A 426 30.60 10.36 17.51
CA SER A 426 31.86 11.09 17.27
C SER A 426 32.85 10.36 16.36
N GLU A 427 32.97 9.02 16.49
CA GLU A 427 33.92 8.25 15.70
C GLU A 427 33.41 8.08 14.25
N ILE A 428 32.12 7.84 14.06
CA ILE A 428 31.50 7.79 12.71
C ILE A 428 31.60 9.17 12.04
N ARG A 429 31.40 10.30 12.80
CA ARG A 429 31.59 11.65 12.30
C ARG A 429 33.02 11.89 11.82
N GLU A 430 34.00 11.41 12.56
CA GLU A 430 35.41 11.52 12.19
C GLU A 430 35.70 10.76 10.89
N MET A 431 35.21 9.54 10.76
CA MET A 431 35.34 8.76 9.51
C MET A 431 34.69 9.45 8.31
N ILE A 432 33.50 10.04 8.48
CA ILE A 432 32.84 10.82 7.44
C ILE A 432 33.70 11.99 7.01
N SER A 433 34.23 12.79 7.98
CA SER A 433 35.07 13.95 7.71
C SER A 433 36.35 13.58 6.96
N ARG A 434 36.90 12.39 7.22
CA ARG A 434 38.09 11.84 6.54
C ARG A 434 37.79 11.20 5.19
N ARG A 435 36.56 11.23 4.74
CA ARG A 435 36.09 10.53 3.51
C ARG A 435 36.39 9.04 3.51
N GLU A 436 36.28 8.39 4.67
CA GLU A 436 36.45 6.94 4.75
C GLU A 436 35.43 6.19 3.90
N SER A 437 35.82 4.99 3.45
CA SER A 437 34.95 4.18 2.62
C SER A 437 33.65 3.80 3.32
N VAL A 438 32.53 3.73 2.58
CA VAL A 438 31.23 3.26 3.10
C VAL A 438 31.36 1.91 3.80
N LYS A 439 32.26 1.02 3.31
CA LYS A 439 32.55 -0.28 3.92
C LYS A 439 33.16 -0.13 5.33
N ASN A 440 34.11 0.76 5.51
CA ASN A 440 34.76 0.99 6.81
C ASN A 440 33.76 1.59 7.80
N ILE A 441 32.96 2.56 7.37
CA ILE A 441 31.89 3.15 8.18
C ILE A 441 30.86 2.06 8.58
N LYS A 442 30.46 1.18 7.66
CA LYS A 442 29.57 0.06 7.95
C LYS A 442 30.15 -0.87 9.02
N ASN A 443 31.42 -1.23 8.90
CA ASN A 443 32.05 -2.14 9.84
C ASN A 443 32.08 -1.54 11.24
N LEU A 444 32.51 -0.28 11.38
CA LEU A 444 32.48 0.41 12.66
C LEU A 444 31.06 0.52 13.24
N ALA A 445 30.06 0.85 12.41
CA ALA A 445 28.67 0.91 12.87
C ALA A 445 28.17 -0.45 13.40
N ILE A 446 28.55 -1.56 12.75
CA ILE A 446 28.22 -2.93 13.21
C ILE A 446 28.94 -3.24 14.54
N GLU A 447 30.22 -2.91 14.68
CA GLU A 447 30.98 -3.06 15.94
C GLU A 447 30.33 -2.30 17.10
N LYS A 448 29.71 -1.13 16.80
CA LYS A 448 28.96 -0.32 17.76
C LYS A 448 27.51 -0.77 17.96
N GLY A 449 27.11 -1.93 17.44
CA GLY A 449 25.80 -2.53 17.67
C GLY A 449 24.73 -2.15 16.66
N MET A 450 25.09 -1.66 15.46
CA MET A 450 24.15 -1.56 14.36
C MET A 450 23.80 -2.97 13.85
N LYS A 451 22.53 -3.30 13.87
CA LYS A 451 22.02 -4.55 13.25
C LYS A 451 21.71 -4.26 11.80
N THR A 452 22.26 -5.06 10.89
CA THR A 452 22.00 -4.91 9.44
C THR A 452 20.61 -5.43 9.08
N LEU A 453 20.02 -4.93 7.99
CA LEU A 453 18.76 -5.46 7.44
C LEU A 453 18.84 -6.98 7.24
N SER A 454 19.98 -7.48 6.75
CA SER A 454 20.21 -8.91 6.58
C SER A 454 20.09 -9.68 7.90
N SER A 455 20.77 -9.22 8.96
CA SER A 455 20.73 -9.88 10.27
C SER A 455 19.33 -9.85 10.90
N GLU A 456 18.63 -8.73 10.77
CA GLU A 456 17.26 -8.59 11.30
C GLU A 456 16.27 -9.52 10.58
N ILE A 457 16.34 -9.62 9.24
CA ILE A 457 15.46 -10.56 8.49
C ILE A 457 15.77 -12.00 8.87
N LEU A 458 17.06 -12.39 9.03
CA LEU A 458 17.43 -13.74 9.46
C LEU A 458 16.88 -14.06 10.86
N ASN A 459 16.89 -13.10 11.79
CA ASN A 459 16.26 -13.25 13.11
C ASN A 459 14.75 -13.48 12.99
N LEU A 460 14.06 -12.74 12.10
CA LEU A 460 12.63 -12.91 11.87
C LEU A 460 12.30 -14.26 11.21
N ILE A 461 13.17 -14.77 10.35
CA ILE A 461 13.02 -16.13 9.79
C ILE A 461 13.18 -17.19 10.89
N ALA A 462 14.19 -17.04 11.76
CA ALA A 462 14.39 -17.93 12.90
C ALA A 462 13.19 -17.93 13.87
N GLY A 463 12.54 -16.77 14.05
CA GLY A 463 11.31 -16.61 14.83
C GLY A 463 10.04 -17.10 14.11
N GLY A 464 10.12 -17.48 12.83
CA GLY A 464 8.97 -17.95 12.06
C GLY A 464 7.98 -16.85 11.68
N GLU A 465 8.45 -15.61 11.55
CA GLU A 465 7.65 -14.45 11.16
C GLU A 465 7.64 -14.24 9.65
N THR A 466 8.70 -14.67 8.93
CA THR A 466 8.84 -14.54 7.48
C THR A 466 9.63 -15.73 6.89
N THR A 467 9.98 -15.65 5.61
CA THR A 467 10.65 -16.72 4.86
C THR A 467 11.94 -16.25 4.20
N PHE A 468 12.76 -17.23 3.73
CA PHE A 468 13.92 -16.94 2.90
C PHE A 468 13.56 -16.28 1.55
N ASP A 469 12.38 -16.55 1.00
CA ASP A 469 11.95 -15.88 -0.23
C ASP A 469 11.87 -14.35 -0.05
N GLU A 470 11.42 -13.90 1.13
CA GLU A 470 11.41 -12.48 1.47
C GLU A 470 12.82 -11.93 1.73
N TYR A 471 13.72 -12.72 2.32
CA TYR A 471 15.12 -12.34 2.45
C TYR A 471 15.75 -12.09 1.07
N TYR A 472 15.64 -13.05 0.15
CA TYR A 472 16.23 -12.92 -1.20
C TYR A 472 15.63 -11.78 -2.04
N LYS A 473 14.36 -11.44 -1.83
CA LYS A 473 13.72 -10.31 -2.52
C LYS A 473 14.22 -8.95 -2.03
N ASN A 474 14.62 -8.85 -0.77
CA ASN A 474 14.90 -7.59 -0.10
C ASN A 474 16.40 -7.32 0.11
N ILE A 475 17.22 -8.37 0.10
CA ILE A 475 18.67 -8.26 0.27
C ILE A 475 19.36 -8.57 -1.04
N HIS A 476 19.92 -7.55 -1.67
CA HIS A 476 20.73 -7.69 -2.89
C HIS A 476 22.20 -7.97 -2.50
N THR A 477 22.56 -9.23 -2.43
CA THR A 477 23.97 -9.64 -2.30
C THR A 477 24.44 -10.23 -3.62
N VAL A 478 24.95 -9.37 -4.49
CA VAL A 478 25.73 -9.81 -5.67
C VAL A 478 27.11 -10.24 -5.14
N GLY A 479 27.29 -11.52 -4.86
CA GLY A 479 28.58 -12.06 -4.45
C GLY A 479 28.57 -13.16 -3.39
N GLU A 480 27.61 -13.19 -2.46
CA GLU A 480 27.57 -14.20 -1.40
C GLU A 480 26.60 -15.38 -1.64
N LEU A 481 25.80 -15.31 -2.70
CA LEU A 481 24.69 -16.25 -2.96
C LEU A 481 25.05 -17.49 -3.80
N TRP A 482 26.30 -17.67 -4.22
CA TRP A 482 26.66 -18.79 -5.10
C TRP A 482 26.81 -20.14 -4.39
N PHE A 483 26.76 -20.23 -3.06
CA PHE A 483 27.06 -21.46 -2.34
C PHE A 483 25.90 -22.16 -1.63
N THR A 484 24.67 -21.68 -1.70
CA THR A 484 23.53 -22.35 -1.04
C THR A 484 22.29 -22.47 -1.92
N SER A 485 22.40 -23.10 -3.10
CA SER A 485 21.24 -23.44 -3.92
C SER A 485 20.62 -24.77 -3.48
N THR A 486 19.71 -24.76 -2.52
CA THR A 486 18.63 -25.76 -2.46
C THR A 486 17.37 -25.16 -3.09
N ARG A 487 17.36 -24.94 -4.40
CA ARG A 487 16.14 -24.75 -5.17
C ARG A 487 15.48 -26.11 -5.38
N PRO A 488 14.12 -26.19 -5.34
CA PRO A 488 13.45 -27.41 -5.78
C PRO A 488 13.83 -27.71 -7.22
N LEU A 489 14.11 -28.98 -7.50
CA LEU A 489 14.51 -29.55 -8.78
C LEU A 489 13.52 -29.17 -9.89
N GLY A 490 13.79 -28.12 -10.63
CA GLY A 490 12.99 -27.66 -11.80
C GLY A 490 13.59 -26.50 -12.58
N ALA A 491 14.35 -25.63 -11.92
CA ALA A 491 14.90 -24.43 -12.56
C ALA A 491 16.41 -24.52 -12.92
N GLY A 492 17.08 -25.58 -12.55
CA GLY A 492 18.55 -25.70 -12.68
C GLY A 492 19.07 -26.05 -14.08
N LYS A 493 18.22 -26.49 -15.01
CA LYS A 493 18.67 -26.83 -16.36
C LYS A 493 18.86 -25.61 -17.27
N LYS A 494 18.02 -24.58 -17.14
CA LYS A 494 18.12 -23.39 -18.00
C LYS A 494 19.30 -22.46 -17.66
N LEU A 495 19.77 -22.43 -16.43
CA LEU A 495 20.89 -21.54 -16.04
C LEU A 495 22.26 -22.09 -16.44
N ARG A 496 22.41 -23.42 -16.51
CA ARG A 496 23.69 -24.04 -17.00
C ARG A 496 23.89 -23.89 -18.50
N GLU A 497 22.83 -23.74 -19.29
CA GLU A 497 22.94 -23.48 -20.73
C GLU A 497 23.30 -22.02 -21.02
N ILE A 498 22.84 -21.05 -20.23
CA ILE A 498 23.16 -19.62 -20.41
C ILE A 498 24.64 -19.35 -20.08
N LEU A 499 25.23 -20.04 -19.10
CA LEU A 499 26.63 -19.89 -18.72
C LEU A 499 27.63 -20.59 -19.65
N ARG A 500 27.17 -21.48 -20.54
CA ARG A 500 28.02 -22.10 -21.58
C ARG A 500 28.11 -21.28 -22.85
N LEU A 501 27.36 -20.19 -22.98
CA LEU A 501 27.37 -19.32 -24.17
C LEU A 501 28.15 -18.01 -23.91
N THR A 502 28.84 -17.86 -22.77
CA THR A 502 29.61 -16.67 -22.41
C THR A 502 31.07 -16.98 -21.99
N THR A 503 31.59 -18.15 -22.42
CA THR A 503 33.06 -18.44 -22.43
C THR A 503 33.57 -18.66 -23.82
#